data_fd0785e607af5ab2877267174186b851
#
_entry.id   fd0785e607af5ab2877267174186b851
#
_cell.length_a   1.000
_cell.length_b   1.000
_cell.length_c   1.000
_cell.angle_alpha   90.00
_cell.angle_beta   90.00
_cell.angle_gamma   90.00
#
_symmetry.space_group_name_H-M   'P 1'
#
loop_
_entity.id
_entity.type
_entity.pdbx_description
1 polymer ?
#
loop_
_entity_poly.entity_id
_entity_poly.type
_entity_poly.pdbx_seq_one_letter_code
_entity_poly.pdbx_strand_id
1 'polypeptide(L)'
;AVDFMTNLRRLLESKGDQYSPLDGRALVAKKVKKAVIMACSYPTGKEHNSAGDWEASKITFDQWPTPIVFSDWQYGRYIFTGRVVSELPDTRNPVRDAYAYRLPPRDKVNDTTYDRLAGHPSWDQTAILAAVRELDRYFNTERGTYRMVGTKGENEWVADESSPNCRLTVKMSKEDVGKVIDELMARPSKRAGVR
;
A
#
# COMPACT_ATOMS: atom_id res chain seq x y z
N ALA A 1 4.66 -2.90 1.89
CA ALA A 1 5.53 -2.19 0.96
C ALA A 1 4.69 -1.28 0.07
N VAL A 2 5.19 -0.10 -0.22
CA VAL A 2 4.47 0.94 -0.97
C VAL A 2 5.39 1.66 -1.96
N ASP A 3 6.38 0.93 -2.47
CA ASP A 3 7.37 1.36 -3.46
C ASP A 3 7.91 0.11 -4.18
N PHE A 4 8.98 0.26 -4.96
CA PHE A 4 9.61 -0.84 -5.72
C PHE A 4 9.99 -2.01 -4.82
N MET A 5 9.88 -3.22 -5.37
CA MET A 5 10.16 -4.45 -4.62
C MET A 5 11.66 -4.75 -4.45
N THR A 6 12.55 -3.86 -4.89
CA THR A 6 14.00 -4.00 -4.83
C THR A 6 14.52 -4.38 -3.44
N ASN A 7 14.01 -3.71 -2.39
CA ASN A 7 14.43 -3.99 -1.01
C ASN A 7 13.91 -5.34 -0.51
N LEU A 8 12.72 -5.77 -0.93
CA LEU A 8 12.16 -7.07 -0.57
C LEU A 8 12.94 -8.20 -1.26
N ARG A 9 13.27 -8.04 -2.55
CA ARG A 9 14.17 -8.95 -3.26
C ARG A 9 15.52 -9.08 -2.55
N ARG A 10 16.18 -7.95 -2.26
CA ARG A 10 17.46 -7.95 -1.55
C ARG A 10 17.38 -8.64 -0.19
N LEU A 11 16.29 -8.45 0.54
CA LEU A 11 16.06 -9.17 1.79
C LEU A 11 15.96 -10.68 1.54
N LEU A 12 15.18 -11.15 0.56
CA LEU A 12 15.05 -12.57 0.25
C LEU A 12 16.38 -13.22 -0.14
N GLU A 13 17.26 -12.47 -0.84
CA GLU A 13 18.56 -12.93 -1.33
C GLU A 13 19.69 -12.76 -0.30
N SER A 14 19.42 -12.12 0.85
CA SER A 14 20.45 -11.86 1.87
C SER A 14 20.91 -13.14 2.58
N LYS A 15 22.16 -13.14 3.00
CA LYS A 15 22.75 -14.21 3.81
C LYS A 15 22.59 -13.92 5.30
N GLY A 16 22.77 -14.95 6.12
CA GLY A 16 22.90 -14.75 7.57
C GLY A 16 24.09 -13.85 7.91
N ASP A 17 23.97 -13.11 9.01
CA ASP A 17 24.97 -12.15 9.47
C ASP A 17 25.20 -12.27 10.99
N GLN A 18 25.91 -11.31 11.57
CA GLN A 18 26.21 -11.28 13.01
C GLN A 18 24.97 -11.14 13.91
N TYR A 19 23.82 -10.69 13.38
CA TYR A 19 22.56 -10.50 14.12
C TYR A 19 21.62 -11.69 13.96
N SER A 20 21.73 -12.44 12.86
CA SER A 20 20.92 -13.62 12.60
C SER A 20 21.64 -14.61 11.69
N PRO A 21 21.77 -15.90 12.10
CA PRO A 21 22.32 -16.93 11.22
C PRO A 21 21.38 -17.34 10.07
N LEU A 22 20.12 -16.87 10.09
CA LEU A 22 19.14 -17.18 9.07
C LEU A 22 19.41 -16.32 7.82
N ASP A 23 19.28 -16.94 6.65
CA ASP A 23 19.17 -16.18 5.41
C ASP A 23 17.87 -15.36 5.39
N GLY A 24 17.76 -14.42 4.45
CA GLY A 24 16.62 -13.51 4.42
C GLY A 24 15.29 -14.21 4.22
N ARG A 25 15.23 -15.27 3.41
CA ARG A 25 13.99 -16.04 3.19
C ARG A 25 13.53 -16.75 4.47
N ALA A 26 14.42 -17.42 5.16
CA ALA A 26 14.14 -18.07 6.43
C ALA A 26 13.79 -17.04 7.52
N LEU A 27 14.44 -15.88 7.52
CA LEU A 27 14.15 -14.79 8.44
C LEU A 27 12.75 -14.24 8.21
N VAL A 28 12.36 -13.99 6.96
CA VAL A 28 10.99 -13.55 6.60
C VAL A 28 9.97 -14.61 7.01
N ALA A 29 10.18 -15.89 6.67
CA ALA A 29 9.28 -16.97 7.06
C ALA A 29 9.06 -17.05 8.59
N LYS A 30 10.09 -16.76 9.36
CA LYS A 30 10.05 -16.79 10.83
C LYS A 30 9.42 -15.53 11.45
N LYS A 31 9.60 -14.36 10.86
CA LYS A 31 9.30 -13.07 11.48
C LYS A 31 8.11 -12.33 10.88
N VAL A 32 7.80 -12.56 9.63
CA VAL A 32 6.74 -11.84 8.90
C VAL A 32 5.49 -12.70 8.82
N LYS A 33 4.40 -12.24 9.41
CA LYS A 33 3.11 -12.96 9.38
C LYS A 33 2.43 -12.84 8.01
N LYS A 34 2.49 -11.66 7.40
CA LYS A 34 1.96 -11.34 6.08
C LYS A 34 2.69 -10.10 5.51
N ALA A 35 2.79 -10.00 4.21
CA ALA A 35 3.16 -8.76 3.54
C ALA A 35 1.89 -8.07 2.99
N VAL A 36 1.79 -6.76 3.14
CA VAL A 36 0.78 -5.97 2.42
C VAL A 36 1.53 -5.08 1.43
N ILE A 37 1.19 -5.20 0.16
CA ILE A 37 1.93 -4.57 -0.94
C ILE A 37 0.98 -3.71 -1.78
N MET A 38 1.29 -2.42 -1.91
CA MET A 38 0.69 -1.56 -2.92
C MET A 38 1.48 -1.75 -4.22
N ALA A 39 0.91 -2.51 -5.15
CA ALA A 39 1.49 -2.78 -6.46
C ALA A 39 0.45 -3.39 -7.40
N CYS A 40 0.78 -3.42 -8.67
CA CYS A 40 0.02 -4.05 -9.74
C CYS A 40 -1.29 -3.36 -10.14
N SER A 41 -1.75 -3.67 -11.33
CA SER A 41 -3.03 -3.25 -11.89
C SER A 41 -3.95 -4.46 -12.11
N TYR A 42 -5.22 -4.31 -11.75
CA TYR A 42 -6.22 -5.36 -11.90
C TYR A 42 -7.10 -5.15 -13.15
N PRO A 43 -7.47 -6.18 -13.92
CA PRO A 43 -6.98 -7.57 -13.82
C PRO A 43 -5.60 -7.74 -14.46
N THR A 44 -5.21 -6.83 -15.33
CA THR A 44 -3.93 -6.77 -16.02
C THR A 44 -3.48 -5.33 -16.15
N GLY A 45 -2.19 -5.09 -16.34
CA GLY A 45 -1.67 -3.75 -16.61
C GLY A 45 -0.21 -3.59 -16.30
N LYS A 46 0.18 -2.32 -16.16
CA LYS A 46 1.53 -1.91 -15.80
C LYS A 46 1.44 -0.81 -14.77
N GLU A 47 1.74 -1.14 -13.55
CA GLU A 47 1.67 -0.22 -12.42
C GLU A 47 3.09 0.19 -12.00
N HIS A 48 3.24 1.43 -11.50
CA HIS A 48 4.53 2.06 -11.25
C HIS A 48 5.43 1.25 -10.31
N ASN A 49 4.91 0.82 -9.16
CA ASN A 49 5.70 0.13 -8.13
C ASN A 49 6.14 -1.27 -8.60
N SER A 50 5.25 -1.98 -9.27
CA SER A 50 5.58 -3.31 -9.80
C SER A 50 6.48 -3.25 -11.03
N ALA A 51 6.31 -2.24 -11.89
CA ALA A 51 7.04 -2.14 -13.14
C ALA A 51 8.40 -1.46 -13.01
N GLY A 52 8.60 -0.59 -12.01
CA GLY A 52 9.84 0.17 -11.83
C GLY A 52 11.07 -0.70 -11.57
N ASP A 53 10.88 -1.83 -10.88
CA ASP A 53 11.85 -2.93 -10.79
C ASP A 53 11.08 -4.25 -10.96
N TRP A 54 10.70 -4.55 -12.20
CA TRP A 54 9.83 -5.69 -12.52
C TRP A 54 10.48 -7.05 -12.19
N GLU A 55 11.79 -7.15 -12.28
CA GLU A 55 12.52 -8.37 -11.90
C GLU A 55 12.43 -8.59 -10.38
N ALA A 56 12.60 -7.54 -9.58
CA ALA A 56 12.42 -7.63 -8.14
C ALA A 56 10.98 -7.95 -7.77
N SER A 57 10.00 -7.39 -8.49
CA SER A 57 8.59 -7.71 -8.30
C SER A 57 8.31 -9.18 -8.60
N LYS A 58 8.82 -9.69 -9.72
CA LYS A 58 8.69 -11.11 -10.08
C LYS A 58 9.26 -12.02 -9.01
N ILE A 59 10.51 -11.78 -8.59
CA ILE A 59 11.17 -12.59 -7.56
C ILE A 59 10.39 -12.51 -6.23
N THR A 60 9.96 -11.33 -5.84
CA THR A 60 9.21 -11.12 -4.60
C THR A 60 7.88 -11.88 -4.62
N PHE A 61 7.09 -11.76 -5.68
CA PHE A 61 5.76 -12.39 -5.75
C PHE A 61 5.85 -13.91 -5.85
N ASP A 62 6.86 -14.42 -6.58
CA ASP A 62 7.07 -15.87 -6.77
C ASP A 62 7.68 -16.56 -5.52
N GLN A 63 8.46 -15.84 -4.71
CA GLN A 63 9.31 -16.45 -3.69
C GLN A 63 9.03 -15.98 -2.26
N TRP A 64 8.12 -15.02 -2.05
CA TRP A 64 7.81 -14.54 -0.71
C TRP A 64 7.17 -15.66 0.13
N PRO A 65 7.75 -16.03 1.30
CA PRO A 65 7.39 -17.27 1.99
C PRO A 65 6.14 -17.17 2.87
N THR A 66 5.51 -16.01 2.98
CA THR A 66 4.30 -15.79 3.78
C THR A 66 3.21 -15.15 2.93
N PRO A 67 1.94 -15.16 3.37
CA PRO A 67 0.85 -14.59 2.60
C PRO A 67 1.10 -13.13 2.17
N ILE A 68 0.77 -12.81 0.92
CA ILE A 68 0.77 -11.45 0.39
C ILE A 68 -0.67 -10.96 0.24
N VAL A 69 -0.95 -9.77 0.76
CA VAL A 69 -2.19 -9.03 0.52
C VAL A 69 -1.85 -7.89 -0.45
N PHE A 70 -2.42 -7.93 -1.65
CA PHE A 70 -2.22 -6.89 -2.64
C PHE A 70 -3.28 -5.79 -2.50
N SER A 71 -2.83 -4.54 -2.37
CA SER A 71 -3.63 -3.33 -2.54
C SER A 71 -3.33 -2.78 -3.93
N ASP A 72 -4.09 -3.22 -4.93
CA ASP A 72 -3.82 -2.84 -6.31
C ASP A 72 -4.18 -1.38 -6.62
N TRP A 73 -3.65 -0.87 -7.74
CA TRP A 73 -3.82 0.50 -8.16
C TRP A 73 -5.30 0.91 -8.30
N GLN A 74 -6.14 0.03 -8.86
CA GLN A 74 -7.57 0.31 -9.06
C GLN A 74 -8.32 0.44 -7.75
N TYR A 75 -7.89 -0.29 -6.71
CA TYR A 75 -8.52 -0.20 -5.42
C TYR A 75 -8.29 1.17 -4.75
N GLY A 76 -7.03 1.60 -4.66
CA GLY A 76 -6.66 2.85 -3.98
C GLY A 76 -6.98 4.13 -4.76
N ARG A 77 -7.11 4.03 -6.09
CA ARG A 77 -7.31 5.19 -6.99
C ARG A 77 -8.48 6.09 -6.60
N TYR A 78 -9.57 5.51 -6.11
CA TYR A 78 -10.81 6.22 -5.81
C TYR A 78 -11.06 6.39 -4.31
N ILE A 79 -10.06 6.17 -3.47
CA ILE A 79 -10.06 6.49 -2.05
C ILE A 79 -9.33 7.81 -1.90
N PHE A 80 -10.07 8.90 -1.67
CA PHE A 80 -9.48 10.24 -1.56
C PHE A 80 -9.32 10.62 -0.09
N THR A 81 -8.13 11.15 0.27
CA THR A 81 -7.83 11.60 1.64
C THR A 81 -6.97 12.85 1.64
N GLY A 82 -6.80 13.42 2.82
CA GLY A 82 -5.87 14.50 3.08
C GLY A 82 -6.47 15.90 2.98
N ARG A 83 -7.64 16.08 2.36
CA ARG A 83 -8.26 17.41 2.28
C ARG A 83 -8.61 17.93 3.67
N VAL A 84 -9.34 17.14 4.44
CA VAL A 84 -9.73 17.51 5.82
C VAL A 84 -8.49 17.69 6.69
N VAL A 85 -7.50 16.81 6.55
CA VAL A 85 -6.25 16.88 7.30
C VAL A 85 -5.44 18.14 6.96
N SER A 86 -5.40 18.54 5.68
CA SER A 86 -4.68 19.73 5.22
C SER A 86 -5.24 21.05 5.79
N GLU A 87 -6.50 21.04 6.16
CA GLU A 87 -7.24 22.20 6.66
C GLU A 87 -7.25 22.28 8.21
N LEU A 88 -6.65 21.34 8.90
CA LEU A 88 -6.52 21.37 10.35
C LEU A 88 -5.65 22.58 10.80
N PRO A 89 -6.01 23.23 11.92
CA PRO A 89 -5.24 24.38 12.41
C PRO A 89 -3.89 24.00 13.02
N ASP A 90 -3.68 22.74 13.41
CA ASP A 90 -2.45 22.31 14.09
C ASP A 90 -1.30 22.12 13.10
N THR A 91 -0.34 23.04 13.12
CA THR A 91 0.88 23.01 12.30
C THR A 91 1.95 22.03 12.82
N ARG A 92 1.73 21.36 13.96
CA ARG A 92 2.66 20.35 14.50
C ARG A 92 2.40 18.95 13.95
N ASN A 93 1.40 18.79 13.08
CA ASN A 93 1.12 17.54 12.39
C ASN A 93 1.83 17.53 11.02
N PRO A 94 2.92 16.74 10.84
CA PRO A 94 3.66 16.72 9.59
C PRO A 94 2.84 16.17 8.41
N VAL A 95 1.83 15.34 8.67
CA VAL A 95 0.91 14.81 7.64
C VAL A 95 0.04 15.95 7.12
N ARG A 96 -0.47 16.79 8.01
CA ARG A 96 -1.21 18.01 7.64
C ARG A 96 -0.38 18.91 6.73
N ASP A 97 0.88 19.17 7.08
CA ASP A 97 1.75 20.05 6.31
C ASP A 97 2.09 19.47 4.94
N ALA A 98 2.32 18.15 4.86
CA ALA A 98 2.53 17.47 3.59
C ALA A 98 1.32 17.58 2.65
N TYR A 99 0.10 17.38 3.17
CA TYR A 99 -1.10 17.52 2.36
C TYR A 99 -1.41 18.99 2.02
N ALA A 100 -1.18 19.94 2.94
CA ALA A 100 -1.34 21.36 2.66
C ALA A 100 -0.40 21.84 1.55
N TYR A 101 0.82 21.29 1.49
CA TYR A 101 1.76 21.57 0.39
C TYR A 101 1.32 20.91 -0.93
N ARG A 102 0.80 19.68 -0.87
CA ARG A 102 0.47 18.88 -2.05
C ARG A 102 -0.85 19.27 -2.71
N LEU A 103 -1.85 19.66 -1.92
CA LEU A 103 -3.19 19.96 -2.40
C LEU A 103 -3.33 21.48 -2.66
N PRO A 104 -3.81 21.89 -3.84
CA PRO A 104 -4.07 23.30 -4.11
C PRO A 104 -5.21 23.80 -3.21
N PRO A 105 -5.26 25.13 -2.92
CA PRO A 105 -6.42 25.76 -2.32
C PRO A 105 -7.72 25.41 -3.07
N ARG A 106 -8.86 25.32 -2.36
CA ARG A 106 -10.14 24.89 -2.97
C ARG A 106 -10.57 25.77 -4.14
N ASP A 107 -10.35 27.06 -4.06
CA ASP A 107 -10.67 28.06 -5.09
C ASP A 107 -9.77 27.97 -6.34
N LYS A 108 -8.67 27.20 -6.26
CA LYS A 108 -7.71 27.00 -7.36
C LYS A 108 -7.76 25.59 -7.96
N VAL A 109 -8.77 24.79 -7.61
CA VAL A 109 -8.93 23.43 -8.15
C VAL A 109 -9.63 23.52 -9.50
N ASN A 110 -8.87 23.43 -10.59
CA ASN A 110 -9.38 23.46 -11.97
C ASN A 110 -9.32 22.08 -12.66
N ASP A 111 -8.87 21.05 -11.95
CA ASP A 111 -8.62 19.74 -12.53
C ASP A 111 -9.75 18.78 -12.20
N THR A 112 -10.47 18.36 -13.23
CA THR A 112 -11.55 17.38 -13.16
C THR A 112 -11.06 15.92 -13.21
N THR A 113 -9.78 15.70 -13.50
CA THR A 113 -9.21 14.36 -13.68
C THR A 113 -9.08 13.61 -12.37
N TYR A 114 -8.82 14.33 -11.28
CA TYR A 114 -8.84 13.82 -9.91
C TYR A 114 -9.73 14.75 -9.09
N ASP A 115 -10.61 14.20 -8.27
CA ASP A 115 -11.42 15.02 -7.37
C ASP A 115 -10.54 15.61 -6.26
N ARG A 116 -9.73 16.60 -6.63
CA ARG A 116 -8.81 17.31 -5.72
C ARG A 116 -9.55 18.09 -4.64
N LEU A 117 -10.86 18.28 -4.78
CA LEU A 117 -11.68 18.80 -3.71
C LEU A 117 -11.81 17.80 -2.57
N ALA A 118 -11.88 16.50 -2.89
CA ALA A 118 -11.93 15.44 -1.89
C ALA A 118 -10.54 15.08 -1.31
N GLY A 119 -9.44 15.40 -2.01
CA GLY A 119 -8.09 15.11 -1.57
C GLY A 119 -7.17 14.53 -2.63
N HIS A 120 -6.34 13.57 -2.24
CA HIS A 120 -5.43 12.83 -3.10
C HIS A 120 -5.76 11.34 -3.05
N PRO A 121 -5.64 10.59 -4.15
CA PRO A 121 -5.76 9.14 -4.13
C PRO A 121 -4.84 8.50 -3.10
N SER A 122 -5.37 7.53 -2.34
CA SER A 122 -4.71 6.97 -1.15
C SER A 122 -4.32 5.52 -1.34
N TRP A 123 -3.46 5.26 -2.32
CA TRP A 123 -2.95 3.92 -2.60
C TRP A 123 -2.18 3.34 -1.42
N ASP A 124 -1.20 4.09 -0.92
CA ASP A 124 -0.27 3.67 0.12
C ASP A 124 -0.93 3.63 1.50
N GLN A 125 -1.73 4.64 1.82
CA GLN A 125 -2.45 4.70 3.08
C GLN A 125 -3.45 3.54 3.22
N THR A 126 -4.06 3.12 2.11
CA THR A 126 -4.94 1.96 2.06
C THR A 126 -4.18 0.67 2.39
N ALA A 127 -3.01 0.47 1.79
CA ALA A 127 -2.15 -0.67 2.09
C ALA A 127 -1.69 -0.66 3.57
N ILE A 128 -1.37 0.52 4.12
CA ILE A 128 -1.00 0.67 5.53
C ILE A 128 -2.18 0.32 6.44
N LEU A 129 -3.39 0.81 6.14
CA LEU A 129 -4.60 0.47 6.90
C LEU A 129 -4.81 -1.05 6.93
N ALA A 130 -4.70 -1.73 5.78
CA ALA A 130 -4.81 -3.18 5.65
C ALA A 130 -3.71 -3.94 6.39
N ALA A 131 -2.52 -3.34 6.55
CA ALA A 131 -1.41 -3.95 7.26
C ALA A 131 -1.56 -3.91 8.79
N VAL A 132 -2.09 -2.79 9.33
CA VAL A 132 -2.03 -2.48 10.77
C VAL A 132 -3.37 -2.62 11.49
N ARG A 133 -4.46 -2.87 10.76
CA ARG A 133 -5.80 -3.10 11.32
C ARG A 133 -6.34 -4.47 10.93
N GLU A 134 -7.44 -4.87 11.56
CA GLU A 134 -8.19 -6.06 11.17
C GLU A 134 -8.71 -5.89 9.74
N LEU A 135 -8.22 -6.74 8.85
CA LEU A 135 -8.46 -6.63 7.40
C LEU A 135 -9.95 -6.69 7.06
N ASP A 136 -10.63 -7.68 7.63
CA ASP A 136 -12.04 -7.99 7.41
C ASP A 136 -13.00 -6.92 7.94
N ARG A 137 -12.53 -5.99 8.76
CA ARG A 137 -13.32 -4.84 9.20
C ARG A 137 -13.60 -3.87 8.04
N TYR A 138 -12.63 -3.68 7.15
CA TYR A 138 -12.66 -2.64 6.11
C TYR A 138 -12.76 -3.21 4.70
N PHE A 139 -12.23 -4.41 4.49
CA PHE A 139 -12.03 -5.00 3.17
C PHE A 139 -12.60 -6.40 3.08
N ASN A 140 -13.15 -6.75 1.92
CA ASN A 140 -13.22 -8.13 1.46
C ASN A 140 -11.93 -8.48 0.74
N THR A 141 -11.74 -9.76 0.45
CA THR A 141 -10.58 -10.24 -0.30
C THR A 141 -10.99 -11.24 -1.36
N GLU A 142 -10.22 -11.29 -2.44
CA GLU A 142 -10.29 -12.30 -3.47
C GLU A 142 -8.97 -13.07 -3.48
N ARG A 143 -9.02 -14.41 -3.44
CA ARG A 143 -7.82 -15.25 -3.41
C ARG A 143 -7.20 -15.37 -4.79
N GLY A 144 -5.87 -15.40 -4.84
CA GLY A 144 -5.10 -15.44 -6.06
C GLY A 144 -3.75 -14.78 -5.88
N THR A 145 -3.04 -14.56 -6.97
CA THR A 145 -1.76 -13.87 -6.96
C THR A 145 -1.56 -13.03 -8.23
N TYR A 146 -0.76 -12.01 -8.13
CA TYR A 146 -0.25 -11.32 -9.31
C TYR A 146 0.99 -12.03 -9.85
N ARG A 147 1.06 -12.13 -11.16
CA ARG A 147 2.24 -12.59 -11.90
C ARG A 147 2.77 -11.45 -12.75
N MET A 148 4.08 -11.29 -12.75
CA MET A 148 4.74 -10.40 -13.71
C MET A 148 4.85 -11.14 -15.04
N VAL A 149 4.37 -10.52 -16.11
CA VAL A 149 4.35 -11.09 -17.46
C VAL A 149 5.22 -10.27 -18.42
N GLY A 150 5.78 -10.91 -19.43
CA GLY A 150 6.68 -10.23 -20.38
C GLY A 150 7.98 -9.73 -19.71
N THR A 151 8.57 -8.71 -20.30
CA THR A 151 9.87 -8.14 -19.91
C THR A 151 9.85 -6.64 -19.69
N LYS A 152 8.66 -6.05 -19.57
CA LYS A 152 8.49 -4.60 -19.47
C LYS A 152 7.68 -4.16 -18.24
N GLY A 153 7.43 -5.10 -17.31
CA GLY A 153 6.76 -4.80 -16.05
C GLY A 153 5.23 -4.87 -16.12
N GLU A 154 4.69 -5.56 -17.12
CA GLU A 154 3.29 -5.91 -17.18
C GLU A 154 2.95 -6.98 -16.13
N ASN A 155 1.74 -6.93 -15.60
CA ASN A 155 1.23 -7.90 -14.65
C ASN A 155 -0.15 -8.44 -15.05
N GLU A 156 -0.48 -9.62 -14.54
CA GLU A 156 -1.82 -10.20 -14.59
C GLU A 156 -2.22 -10.75 -13.22
N TRP A 157 -3.52 -10.68 -12.92
CA TRP A 157 -4.12 -11.37 -11.77
C TRP A 157 -4.50 -12.78 -12.13
N VAL A 158 -4.08 -13.73 -11.33
CA VAL A 158 -4.45 -15.15 -11.46
C VAL A 158 -5.28 -15.52 -10.23
N ALA A 159 -6.58 -15.66 -10.43
CA ALA A 159 -7.49 -16.12 -9.37
C ALA A 159 -7.19 -17.58 -9.02
N ASP A 160 -7.10 -17.89 -7.72
CA ASP A 160 -6.82 -19.23 -7.21
C ASP A 160 -7.29 -19.33 -5.76
N GLU A 161 -8.37 -20.05 -5.52
CA GLU A 161 -8.96 -20.24 -4.18
C GLU A 161 -8.01 -20.95 -3.20
N SER A 162 -7.03 -21.69 -3.70
CA SER A 162 -6.01 -22.36 -2.88
C SER A 162 -4.83 -21.46 -2.52
N SER A 163 -4.70 -20.30 -3.17
CA SER A 163 -3.60 -19.36 -2.93
C SER A 163 -3.60 -18.86 -1.49
N PRO A 164 -2.43 -18.79 -0.83
CA PRO A 164 -2.31 -18.07 0.44
C PRO A 164 -2.40 -16.55 0.26
N ASN A 165 -2.21 -16.06 -0.96
CA ASN A 165 -2.26 -14.66 -1.31
C ASN A 165 -3.67 -14.19 -1.64
N CYS A 166 -3.91 -12.90 -1.54
CA CYS A 166 -5.18 -12.30 -1.93
C CYS A 166 -5.00 -10.84 -2.35
N ARG A 167 -6.02 -10.28 -2.99
CA ARG A 167 -6.13 -8.84 -3.23
C ARG A 167 -7.30 -8.25 -2.45
N LEU A 168 -7.24 -6.94 -2.18
CA LEU A 168 -8.33 -6.21 -1.54
C LEU A 168 -9.49 -6.04 -2.51
N THR A 169 -10.71 -6.24 -2.00
CA THR A 169 -11.96 -5.93 -2.69
C THR A 169 -12.91 -5.13 -1.78
N VAL A 170 -13.94 -4.56 -2.37
CA VAL A 170 -14.81 -3.61 -1.65
C VAL A 170 -15.66 -4.36 -0.61
N LYS A 171 -15.56 -3.92 0.66
CA LYS A 171 -16.50 -4.20 1.74
C LYS A 171 -17.11 -2.91 2.26
N MET A 172 -16.29 -2.02 2.78
CA MET A 172 -16.68 -0.65 3.12
C MET A 172 -16.61 0.22 1.87
N SER A 173 -17.45 1.23 1.76
CA SER A 173 -17.38 2.17 0.64
C SER A 173 -15.99 2.85 0.60
N LYS A 174 -15.53 3.19 -0.59
CA LYS A 174 -14.22 3.85 -0.75
C LYS A 174 -14.19 5.22 -0.05
N GLU A 175 -15.31 5.91 -0.02
CA GLU A 175 -15.48 7.16 0.72
C GLU A 175 -15.32 6.94 2.22
N ASP A 176 -15.95 5.93 2.80
CA ASP A 176 -15.84 5.65 4.23
C ASP A 176 -14.45 5.13 4.63
N VAL A 177 -13.79 4.35 3.78
CA VAL A 177 -12.37 4.00 3.98
C VAL A 177 -11.53 5.28 4.01
N GLY A 178 -11.78 6.23 3.11
CA GLY A 178 -11.11 7.53 3.08
C GLY A 178 -11.30 8.31 4.38
N LYS A 179 -12.54 8.38 4.90
CA LYS A 179 -12.84 9.02 6.20
C LYS A 179 -12.06 8.37 7.35
N VAL A 180 -12.02 7.03 7.40
CA VAL A 180 -11.23 6.31 8.43
C VAL A 180 -9.75 6.66 8.35
N ILE A 181 -9.18 6.74 7.15
CA ILE A 181 -7.78 7.10 6.96
C ILE A 181 -7.55 8.57 7.39
N ASP A 182 -8.41 9.51 7.00
CA ASP A 182 -8.33 10.92 7.40
C ASP A 182 -8.40 11.09 8.92
N GLU A 183 -9.32 10.39 9.59
CA GLU A 183 -9.42 10.40 11.06
C GLU A 183 -8.12 9.89 11.74
N LEU A 184 -7.49 8.84 11.17
CA LEU A 184 -6.24 8.30 11.71
C LEU A 184 -5.08 9.27 11.51
N MET A 185 -5.00 9.93 10.36
CA MET A 185 -3.97 10.91 10.03
C MET A 185 -4.14 12.23 10.81
N ALA A 186 -5.38 12.62 11.13
CA ALA A 186 -5.70 13.81 11.90
C ALA A 186 -5.36 13.67 13.40
N ARG A 187 -5.16 12.45 13.90
CA ARG A 187 -4.86 12.23 15.31
C ARG A 187 -3.53 12.88 15.69
N PRO A 188 -3.48 13.65 16.78
CA PRO A 188 -2.22 14.19 17.25
C PRO A 188 -1.26 13.03 17.58
N SER A 189 0.01 13.20 17.20
CA SER A 189 1.06 12.29 17.61
C SER A 189 1.07 12.20 19.13
N LYS A 190 0.83 11.01 19.68
CA LYS A 190 1.11 10.77 21.10
C LYS A 190 2.63 10.77 21.25
N ARG A 191 3.24 11.95 21.38
CA ARG A 191 4.60 12.00 21.91
C ARG A 191 4.53 11.44 23.32
N ALA A 192 5.06 10.23 23.51
CA ALA A 192 5.56 9.85 24.81
C ALA A 192 6.47 11.00 25.27
N GLY A 193 6.16 11.58 26.40
CA GLY A 193 6.89 12.73 26.89
C GLY A 193 8.38 12.40 26.96
N VAL A 194 9.13 12.95 26.02
CA VAL A 194 10.55 13.20 26.19
C VAL A 194 10.61 14.51 26.96
N ARG A 195 10.72 14.41 28.29
CA ARG A 195 11.25 15.47 29.12
C ARG A 195 12.76 15.46 29.03
#